data_7fda583bf73fd47bf477cb81cc52c502
#
_entry.id   7fda583bf73fd47bf477cb81cc52c502
#
_cell.length_a   1.000
_cell.length_b   1.000
_cell.length_c   1.000
_cell.angle_alpha   90.00
_cell.angle_beta   90.00
_cell.angle_gamma   90.00
#
_symmetry.space_group_name_H-M   'P 1'
#
loop_
_entity.id
_entity.type
_entity.pdbx_description
1 polymer ?
#
loop_
_entity_poly.entity_id
_entity_poly.type
_entity_poly.pdbx_seq_one_letter_code
_entity_poly.pdbx_strand_id
1 'polypeptide(L)'
;LAGILPSYHKRLVLMDCGSNTNCKPINLLQFAQMSTIYIRDALGVENPAIGLLNIGTEETKGNELVKESYQLLKEKSEELGINFVGNVEGRDAFSGKIDAIIADGFTGNIFLKTVEGMGKFIKKSLSESLKKNFLSMLGSVPALPSLNRFKKMMDYKEYGGALFLGVKKPVVKAHGSSDAKLFEFTVKQAEQFVNNKTVEKLTTEFEKMSKEKIAQ
;
A
#
# COMPACT_ATOMS: atom_id res chain seq x y z
N LEU A 1 9.00 -3.92 -0.52
CA LEU A 1 8.07 -4.06 -1.64
C LEU A 1 6.77 -3.32 -1.31
N ALA A 2 6.47 -2.24 -2.04
CA ALA A 2 5.27 -1.44 -1.86
C ALA A 2 4.18 -1.85 -2.86
N GLY A 3 3.05 -2.30 -2.35
CA GLY A 3 1.86 -2.60 -3.13
C GLY A 3 0.85 -1.45 -3.05
N ILE A 4 0.09 -1.25 -4.12
CA ILE A 4 -0.98 -0.25 -4.15
C ILE A 4 -2.32 -0.97 -4.13
N LEU A 5 -3.16 -0.62 -3.17
CA LEU A 5 -4.49 -1.19 -2.95
C LEU A 5 -5.56 -0.11 -3.16
N PRO A 6 -6.77 -0.50 -3.60
CA PRO A 6 -7.91 0.41 -3.60
C PRO A 6 -8.32 0.76 -2.17
N SER A 7 -8.71 2.00 -1.95
CA SER A 7 -9.34 2.45 -0.72
C SER A 7 -10.50 3.39 -1.06
N TYR A 8 -11.29 3.79 -0.08
CA TYR A 8 -12.46 4.64 -0.32
C TYR A 8 -12.02 6.01 -0.86
N HIS A 9 -12.34 6.25 -2.13
CA HIS A 9 -12.00 7.45 -2.92
C HIS A 9 -10.50 7.73 -3.14
N LYS A 10 -9.58 6.84 -2.72
CA LYS A 10 -8.14 7.03 -2.93
C LYS A 10 -7.37 5.70 -3.05
N ARG A 11 -6.07 5.79 -3.18
CA ARG A 11 -5.14 4.66 -3.16
C ARG A 11 -4.56 4.50 -1.76
N LEU A 12 -4.31 3.25 -1.38
CA LEU A 12 -3.62 2.87 -0.15
C LEU A 12 -2.31 2.19 -0.52
N VAL A 13 -1.21 2.66 0.03
CA VAL A 13 0.09 2.00 -0.09
C VAL A 13 0.25 1.00 1.05
N LEU A 14 0.59 -0.24 0.74
CA LEU A 14 0.95 -1.28 1.71
C LEU A 14 2.46 -1.56 1.60
N MET A 15 3.18 -1.41 2.67
CA MET A 15 4.62 -1.68 2.74
C MET A 15 5.01 -2.28 4.12
N ASP A 16 5.63 -3.45 4.16
CA ASP A 16 6.14 -4.30 3.10
C ASP A 16 5.11 -5.38 2.74
N CYS A 17 4.95 -5.68 1.46
CA CYS A 17 4.01 -6.69 1.01
C CYS A 17 4.69 -8.01 0.53
N GLY A 18 5.84 -8.36 1.11
CA GLY A 18 6.42 -9.69 0.95
C GLY A 18 7.90 -9.78 0.56
N SER A 19 8.71 -8.73 0.77
CA SER A 19 10.16 -8.78 0.53
C SER A 19 10.96 -9.15 1.78
N ASN A 20 10.55 -8.62 2.95
CA ASN A 20 11.30 -8.76 4.20
C ASN A 20 10.38 -9.36 5.27
N THR A 21 10.46 -10.67 5.44
CA THR A 21 9.63 -11.39 6.41
C THR A 21 10.13 -11.27 7.85
N ASN A 22 11.43 -11.05 8.03
CA ASN A 22 12.07 -10.85 9.33
C ASN A 22 12.56 -9.41 9.43
N CYS A 23 11.76 -8.56 10.05
CA CYS A 23 12.05 -7.16 10.24
C CYS A 23 12.52 -6.83 11.65
N LYS A 24 13.27 -5.73 11.77
CA LYS A 24 13.54 -5.02 13.02
C LYS A 24 12.72 -3.73 13.04
N PRO A 25 12.52 -3.08 14.20
CA PRO A 25 11.77 -1.82 14.29
C PRO A 25 12.26 -0.74 13.33
N ILE A 26 13.58 -0.64 13.14
CA ILE A 26 14.20 0.30 12.21
C ILE A 26 13.75 0.07 10.75
N ASN A 27 13.46 -1.17 10.36
CA ASN A 27 12.99 -1.45 9.00
C ASN A 27 11.58 -0.88 8.80
N LEU A 28 10.70 -0.98 9.80
CA LEU A 28 9.35 -0.44 9.71
C LEU A 28 9.37 1.10 9.67
N LEU A 29 10.28 1.73 10.43
CA LEU A 29 10.52 3.18 10.33
C LEU A 29 10.98 3.58 8.93
N GLN A 30 11.94 2.84 8.35
CA GLN A 30 12.41 3.05 6.98
C GLN A 30 11.28 2.86 5.95
N PHE A 31 10.42 1.87 6.13
CA PHE A 31 9.26 1.66 5.27
C PHE A 31 8.27 2.83 5.35
N ALA A 32 8.02 3.37 6.54
CA ALA A 32 7.19 4.55 6.72
C ALA A 32 7.76 5.77 5.99
N GLN A 33 9.07 6.00 6.12
CA GLN A 33 9.75 7.10 5.43
C GLN A 33 9.72 6.93 3.90
N MET A 34 10.03 5.73 3.39
CA MET A 34 9.97 5.45 1.96
C MET A 34 8.55 5.63 1.41
N SER A 35 7.52 5.18 2.15
CA SER A 35 6.13 5.36 1.78
C SER A 35 5.73 6.83 1.76
N THR A 36 6.16 7.62 2.74
CA THR A 36 5.91 9.06 2.81
C THR A 36 6.47 9.78 1.60
N ILE A 37 7.73 9.54 1.25
CA ILE A 37 8.40 10.15 0.09
C ILE A 37 7.69 9.75 -1.22
N TYR A 38 7.42 8.44 -1.37
CA TYR A 38 6.75 7.93 -2.57
C TYR A 38 5.34 8.54 -2.75
N ILE A 39 4.55 8.61 -1.69
CA ILE A 39 3.19 9.14 -1.76
C ILE A 39 3.18 10.63 -2.06
N ARG A 40 4.08 11.39 -1.48
CA ARG A 40 4.26 12.82 -1.80
C ARG A 40 4.59 13.03 -3.27
N ASP A 41 5.60 12.33 -3.75
CA ASP A 41 6.17 12.55 -5.08
C ASP A 41 5.35 11.95 -6.22
N ALA A 42 4.82 10.74 -6.03
CA ALA A 42 4.15 10.00 -7.09
C ALA A 42 2.62 10.11 -7.05
N LEU A 43 2.04 10.34 -5.86
CA LEU A 43 0.59 10.42 -5.68
C LEU A 43 0.11 11.84 -5.36
N GLY A 44 1.01 12.80 -5.14
CA GLY A 44 0.70 14.21 -4.93
C GLY A 44 0.01 14.52 -3.59
N VAL A 45 0.17 13.66 -2.57
CA VAL A 45 -0.38 13.89 -1.23
C VAL A 45 0.71 14.51 -0.36
N GLU A 46 0.59 15.79 -0.02
CA GLU A 46 1.64 16.54 0.70
C GLU A 46 1.93 16.00 2.09
N ASN A 47 0.92 15.61 2.85
CA ASN A 47 1.06 15.12 4.22
C ASN A 47 0.34 13.76 4.40
N PRO A 48 0.90 12.67 3.84
CA PRO A 48 0.25 11.38 3.84
C PRO A 48 0.14 10.77 5.24
N ALA A 49 -1.05 10.27 5.58
CA ALA A 49 -1.31 9.58 6.84
C ALA A 49 -0.72 8.17 6.82
N ILE A 50 0.28 7.92 7.66
CA ILE A 50 1.01 6.66 7.76
C ILE A 50 0.59 5.90 9.02
N GLY A 51 -0.01 4.73 8.85
CA GLY A 51 -0.43 3.86 9.95
C GLY A 51 0.43 2.60 10.09
N LEU A 52 0.57 2.09 11.30
CA LEU A 52 1.21 0.81 11.58
C LEU A 52 0.13 -0.28 11.69
N LEU A 53 0.19 -1.29 10.82
CA LEU A 53 -0.79 -2.40 10.82
C LEU A 53 -0.72 -3.18 12.13
N ASN A 54 -1.83 -3.29 12.83
CA ASN A 54 -1.90 -3.94 14.13
C ASN A 54 -3.27 -4.63 14.33
N ILE A 55 -3.39 -5.37 15.42
CA ILE A 55 -4.60 -6.08 15.88
C ILE A 55 -5.53 -5.20 16.72
N GLY A 56 -5.15 -3.98 17.04
CA GLY A 56 -5.89 -2.98 17.81
C GLY A 56 -5.20 -1.63 17.71
N THR A 57 -5.91 -0.56 18.08
CA THR A 57 -5.42 0.83 17.96
C THR A 57 -4.55 1.27 19.13
N GLU A 58 -4.60 0.57 20.27
CA GLU A 58 -3.85 0.93 21.47
C GLU A 58 -2.35 0.66 21.30
N GLU A 59 -1.51 1.50 21.89
CA GLU A 59 -0.04 1.40 21.83
C GLU A 59 0.52 0.09 22.36
N THR A 60 -0.21 -0.56 23.28
CA THR A 60 0.22 -1.81 23.93
C THR A 60 -0.11 -3.07 23.13
N LYS A 61 -0.86 -2.97 22.04
CA LYS A 61 -1.27 -4.09 21.21
C LYS A 61 -0.15 -4.54 20.26
N GLY A 62 -0.28 -5.77 19.80
CA GLY A 62 0.62 -6.39 18.83
C GLY A 62 1.74 -7.20 19.47
N ASN A 63 2.58 -7.78 18.59
CA ASN A 63 3.79 -8.49 19.00
C ASN A 63 4.92 -7.49 19.36
N GLU A 64 6.05 -8.02 19.78
CA GLU A 64 7.21 -7.21 20.20
C GLU A 64 7.69 -6.28 19.09
N LEU A 65 7.86 -6.79 17.86
CA LEU A 65 8.24 -5.97 16.71
C LEU A 65 7.32 -4.75 16.51
N VAL A 66 6.00 -4.97 16.56
CA VAL A 66 5.02 -3.90 16.34
C VAL A 66 5.05 -2.86 17.47
N LYS A 67 5.15 -3.31 18.74
CA LYS A 67 5.24 -2.41 19.90
C LYS A 67 6.49 -1.54 19.85
N GLU A 68 7.66 -2.14 19.60
CA GLU A 68 8.91 -1.42 19.48
C GLU A 68 8.92 -0.46 18.27
N SER A 69 8.33 -0.90 17.14
CA SER A 69 8.18 -0.07 15.96
C SER A 69 7.25 1.10 16.20
N TYR A 70 6.17 0.92 16.97
CA TYR A 70 5.27 1.99 17.35
C TYR A 70 6.01 3.08 18.13
N GLN A 71 6.78 2.70 19.15
CA GLN A 71 7.55 3.66 19.96
C GLN A 71 8.56 4.41 19.10
N LEU A 72 9.31 3.70 18.25
CA LEU A 72 10.30 4.30 17.36
C LEU A 72 9.64 5.25 16.34
N LEU A 73 8.51 4.89 15.76
CA LEU A 73 7.74 5.76 14.87
C LEU A 73 7.24 7.02 15.61
N LYS A 74 6.66 6.85 16.80
CA LYS A 74 6.18 7.95 17.63
C LYS A 74 7.29 8.95 17.98
N GLU A 75 8.49 8.44 18.29
CA GLU A 75 9.65 9.24 18.66
C GLU A 75 10.28 9.98 17.46
N LYS A 76 10.37 9.30 16.29
CA LYS A 76 11.14 9.79 15.14
C LYS A 76 10.30 10.43 14.03
N SER A 77 8.98 10.31 14.06
CA SER A 77 8.13 10.75 12.95
C SER A 77 8.20 12.23 12.68
N GLU A 78 8.24 13.08 13.71
CA GLU A 78 8.31 14.53 13.57
C GLU A 78 9.65 14.94 12.90
N GLU A 79 10.77 14.42 13.40
CA GLU A 79 12.11 14.65 12.85
C GLU A 79 12.23 14.25 11.37
N LEU A 80 11.57 13.13 10.99
CA LEU A 80 11.60 12.60 9.63
C LEU A 80 10.48 13.11 8.73
N GLY A 81 9.64 14.02 9.22
CA GLY A 81 8.50 14.56 8.49
C GLY A 81 7.47 13.49 8.11
N ILE A 82 7.28 12.48 8.94
CA ILE A 82 6.30 11.41 8.76
C ILE A 82 5.04 11.78 9.56
N ASN A 83 3.89 11.84 8.90
CA ASN A 83 2.61 11.99 9.59
C ASN A 83 2.13 10.61 10.09
N PHE A 84 2.70 10.18 11.22
CA PHE A 84 2.35 8.91 11.85
C PHE A 84 1.04 9.04 12.62
N VAL A 85 0.02 8.28 12.22
CA VAL A 85 -1.33 8.32 12.82
C VAL A 85 -1.58 7.19 13.82
N GLY A 86 -0.54 6.44 14.20
CA GLY A 86 -0.63 5.35 15.18
C GLY A 86 -0.95 4.00 14.57
N ASN A 87 -1.43 3.09 15.43
CA ASN A 87 -1.85 1.75 15.01
C ASN A 87 -3.16 1.80 14.21
N VAL A 88 -3.24 0.96 13.17
CA VAL A 88 -4.40 0.83 12.29
C VAL A 88 -4.80 -0.63 12.20
N GLU A 89 -6.07 -0.93 12.46
CA GLU A 89 -6.61 -2.26 12.26
C GLU A 89 -6.88 -2.51 10.75
N GLY A 90 -6.76 -3.76 10.33
CA GLY A 90 -6.99 -4.14 8.94
C GLY A 90 -8.35 -3.72 8.37
N ARG A 91 -9.40 -3.65 9.21
CA ARG A 91 -10.73 -3.19 8.81
C ARG A 91 -10.79 -1.69 8.48
N ASP A 92 -9.96 -0.88 9.14
CA ASP A 92 -9.95 0.58 9.01
C ASP A 92 -9.03 1.07 7.89
N ALA A 93 -8.20 0.17 7.38
CA ALA A 93 -7.28 0.41 6.28
C ALA A 93 -7.94 1.03 5.03
N PHE A 94 -9.16 0.58 4.75
CA PHE A 94 -9.90 0.98 3.55
C PHE A 94 -10.82 2.19 3.77
N SER A 95 -10.78 2.82 4.93
CA SER A 95 -11.66 3.95 5.29
C SER A 95 -11.46 5.23 4.46
N GLY A 96 -10.37 5.31 3.70
CA GLY A 96 -9.95 6.52 3.00
C GLY A 96 -9.24 7.55 3.88
N LYS A 97 -9.04 7.27 5.17
CA LYS A 97 -8.32 8.15 6.10
C LYS A 97 -6.81 7.92 6.09
N ILE A 98 -6.38 6.73 5.69
CA ILE A 98 -4.98 6.28 5.72
C ILE A 98 -4.43 6.28 4.28
N ASP A 99 -3.20 6.73 4.09
CA ASP A 99 -2.52 6.76 2.80
C ASP A 99 -1.50 5.62 2.67
N ALA A 100 -0.86 5.23 3.78
CA ALA A 100 -0.02 4.03 3.81
C ALA A 100 -0.22 3.22 5.09
N ILE A 101 -0.11 1.90 4.94
CA ILE A 101 -0.03 0.95 6.04
C ILE A 101 1.33 0.28 6.01
N ILE A 102 1.99 0.30 7.15
CA ILE A 102 3.31 -0.30 7.35
C ILE A 102 3.17 -1.61 8.11
N ALA A 103 3.84 -2.63 7.61
CA ALA A 103 3.93 -3.96 8.23
C ALA A 103 5.26 -4.63 7.85
N ASP A 104 5.63 -5.69 8.55
CA ASP A 104 6.63 -6.63 8.05
C ASP A 104 6.10 -7.37 6.81
N GLY A 105 7.01 -7.93 6.00
CA GLY A 105 6.62 -8.54 4.73
C GLY A 105 5.78 -9.82 4.88
N PHE A 106 5.83 -10.50 6.02
CA PHE A 106 4.97 -11.66 6.26
C PHE A 106 3.52 -11.21 6.51
N THR A 107 3.33 -10.31 7.47
CA THR A 107 2.02 -9.75 7.82
C THR A 107 1.40 -9.01 6.64
N GLY A 108 2.18 -8.17 5.97
CA GLY A 108 1.71 -7.42 4.80
C GLY A 108 1.36 -8.31 3.61
N ASN A 109 2.10 -9.39 3.36
CA ASN A 109 1.74 -10.33 2.30
C ASN A 109 0.45 -11.11 2.62
N ILE A 110 0.25 -11.52 3.88
CA ILE A 110 -1.01 -12.15 4.30
C ILE A 110 -2.17 -11.16 4.09
N PHE A 111 -2.02 -9.92 4.54
CA PHE A 111 -3.02 -8.86 4.34
C PHE A 111 -3.33 -8.67 2.85
N LEU A 112 -2.30 -8.50 2.01
CA LEU A 112 -2.44 -8.36 0.55
C LEU A 112 -3.22 -9.53 -0.06
N LYS A 113 -2.82 -10.76 0.25
CA LYS A 113 -3.47 -11.98 -0.30
C LYS A 113 -4.91 -12.15 0.17
N THR A 114 -5.21 -11.75 1.39
CA THR A 114 -6.57 -11.74 1.93
C THR A 114 -7.45 -10.75 1.17
N VAL A 115 -6.94 -9.52 0.93
CA VAL A 115 -7.65 -8.50 0.15
C VAL A 115 -7.87 -8.92 -1.30
N GLU A 116 -6.84 -9.49 -1.95
CA GLU A 116 -6.97 -10.05 -3.30
C GLU A 116 -8.00 -11.18 -3.36
N GLY A 117 -7.99 -12.09 -2.39
CA GLY A 117 -8.94 -13.20 -2.28
C GLY A 117 -10.37 -12.71 -2.08
N MET A 118 -10.56 -11.75 -1.18
CA MET A 118 -11.87 -11.14 -0.91
C MET A 118 -12.40 -10.39 -2.14
N GLY A 119 -11.55 -9.64 -2.85
CA GLY A 119 -11.94 -8.98 -4.09
C GLY A 119 -12.41 -9.96 -5.17
N LYS A 120 -11.72 -11.10 -5.34
CA LYS A 120 -12.13 -12.18 -6.26
C LYS A 120 -13.46 -12.81 -5.83
N PHE A 121 -13.63 -13.07 -4.53
CA PHE A 121 -14.86 -13.64 -3.97
C PHE A 121 -16.05 -12.72 -4.21
N ILE A 122 -15.95 -11.43 -3.89
CA ILE A 122 -17.02 -10.45 -4.09
C ILE A 122 -17.39 -10.36 -5.58
N LYS A 123 -16.39 -10.26 -6.47
CA LYS A 123 -16.61 -10.19 -7.91
C LYS A 123 -17.37 -11.41 -8.45
N LYS A 124 -16.95 -12.61 -8.02
CA LYS A 124 -17.58 -13.88 -8.43
C LYS A 124 -19.02 -13.98 -7.90
N SER A 125 -19.22 -13.79 -6.59
CA SER A 125 -20.53 -13.89 -5.94
C SER A 125 -21.53 -12.88 -6.51
N LEU A 126 -21.10 -11.64 -6.75
CA LEU A 126 -21.92 -10.62 -7.38
C LEU A 126 -22.34 -11.03 -8.80
N SER A 127 -21.38 -11.51 -9.61
CA SER A 127 -21.66 -11.97 -10.98
C SER A 127 -22.63 -13.16 -11.02
N GLU A 128 -22.46 -14.13 -10.13
CA GLU A 128 -23.35 -15.29 -10.02
C GLU A 128 -24.77 -14.89 -9.58
N SER A 129 -24.87 -13.99 -8.60
CA SER A 129 -26.17 -13.48 -8.12
C SER A 129 -26.95 -12.75 -9.21
N LEU A 130 -26.27 -11.90 -10.00
CA LEU A 130 -26.90 -11.16 -11.10
C LEU A 130 -27.32 -12.05 -12.27
N LYS A 131 -26.64 -13.19 -12.47
CA LYS A 131 -26.92 -14.13 -13.54
C LYS A 131 -27.82 -15.31 -13.11
N LYS A 132 -28.31 -15.34 -11.87
CA LYS A 132 -29.00 -16.48 -11.28
C LYS A 132 -30.27 -16.92 -12.05
N ASN A 133 -31.01 -15.96 -12.60
CA ASN A 133 -32.19 -16.22 -13.41
C ASN A 133 -32.43 -15.07 -14.41
N PHE A 134 -33.33 -15.27 -15.36
CA PHE A 134 -33.64 -14.31 -16.41
C PHE A 134 -34.12 -12.95 -15.87
N LEU A 135 -34.94 -12.95 -14.82
CA LEU A 135 -35.45 -11.71 -14.22
C LEU A 135 -34.32 -10.91 -13.54
N SER A 136 -33.43 -11.58 -12.81
CA SER A 136 -32.25 -10.93 -12.20
C SER A 136 -31.30 -10.35 -13.25
N MET A 137 -31.12 -11.07 -14.35
CA MET A 137 -30.28 -10.60 -15.47
C MET A 137 -30.93 -9.38 -16.15
N LEU A 138 -32.21 -9.41 -16.44
CA LEU A 138 -32.93 -8.29 -17.05
C LEU A 138 -32.96 -7.07 -16.10
N GLY A 139 -33.27 -7.30 -14.82
CA GLY A 139 -33.29 -6.26 -13.78
C GLY A 139 -31.91 -5.63 -13.50
N SER A 140 -30.81 -6.33 -13.83
CA SER A 140 -29.47 -5.78 -13.67
C SER A 140 -29.02 -4.82 -14.78
N VAL A 141 -29.72 -4.78 -15.93
CA VAL A 141 -29.36 -3.95 -17.08
C VAL A 141 -29.26 -2.45 -16.73
N PRO A 142 -30.23 -1.83 -16.03
CA PRO A 142 -30.10 -0.42 -15.61
C PRO A 142 -28.96 -0.16 -14.65
N ALA A 143 -28.52 -1.17 -13.89
CA ALA A 143 -27.44 -1.06 -12.93
C ALA A 143 -26.04 -1.27 -13.54
N LEU A 144 -25.92 -1.70 -14.80
CA LEU A 144 -24.64 -1.99 -15.45
C LEU A 144 -23.61 -0.85 -15.37
N PRO A 145 -23.96 0.44 -15.57
CA PRO A 145 -22.99 1.53 -15.45
C PRO A 145 -22.39 1.61 -14.03
N SER A 146 -23.23 1.48 -13.00
CA SER A 146 -22.81 1.49 -11.60
C SER A 146 -21.98 0.26 -11.23
N LEU A 147 -22.36 -0.91 -11.73
CA LEU A 147 -21.61 -2.15 -11.56
C LEU A 147 -20.23 -2.10 -12.24
N ASN A 148 -20.15 -1.49 -13.42
CA ASN A 148 -18.87 -1.30 -14.10
C ASN A 148 -17.95 -0.33 -13.33
N ARG A 149 -18.51 0.73 -12.76
CA ARG A 149 -17.77 1.66 -11.88
C ARG A 149 -17.27 0.94 -10.64
N PHE A 150 -18.12 0.14 -9.99
CA PHE A 150 -17.73 -0.68 -8.85
C PHE A 150 -16.62 -1.70 -9.20
N LYS A 151 -16.75 -2.41 -10.33
CA LYS A 151 -15.71 -3.33 -10.81
C LYS A 151 -14.37 -2.62 -11.00
N LYS A 152 -14.39 -1.43 -11.60
CA LYS A 152 -13.18 -0.63 -11.84
C LYS A 152 -12.54 -0.19 -10.53
N MET A 153 -13.33 0.26 -9.56
CA MET A 153 -12.85 0.65 -8.23
C MET A 153 -12.20 -0.53 -7.47
N MET A 154 -12.74 -1.74 -7.63
CA MET A 154 -12.24 -2.97 -6.99
C MET A 154 -11.10 -3.66 -7.78
N ASP A 155 -10.76 -3.17 -8.96
CA ASP A 155 -9.77 -3.82 -9.81
C ASP A 155 -8.35 -3.34 -9.47
N TYR A 156 -7.67 -4.11 -8.61
CA TYR A 156 -6.27 -3.87 -8.25
C TYR A 156 -5.33 -3.88 -9.47
N LYS A 157 -5.74 -4.46 -10.60
CA LYS A 157 -4.97 -4.45 -11.85
C LYS A 157 -4.78 -3.05 -12.45
N GLU A 158 -5.62 -2.09 -12.11
CA GLU A 158 -5.48 -0.71 -12.58
C GLU A 158 -4.36 0.06 -11.85
N TYR A 159 -3.75 -0.53 -10.80
CA TYR A 159 -2.72 0.15 -10.01
C TYR A 159 -1.29 -0.24 -10.38
N GLY A 160 -1.11 -1.07 -11.42
CA GLY A 160 0.21 -1.47 -11.91
C GLY A 160 0.83 -2.60 -11.11
N GLY A 161 2.17 -2.58 -11.02
CA GLY A 161 2.96 -3.51 -10.25
C GLY A 161 3.28 -3.04 -8.84
N ALA A 162 3.96 -3.88 -8.06
CA ALA A 162 4.51 -3.51 -6.78
C ALA A 162 5.92 -2.93 -6.94
N LEU A 163 6.19 -1.81 -6.28
CA LEU A 163 7.46 -1.08 -6.38
C LEU A 163 8.47 -1.59 -5.36
N PHE A 164 9.68 -1.89 -5.79
CA PHE A 164 10.80 -2.03 -4.88
C PHE A 164 11.37 -0.65 -4.55
N LEU A 165 11.06 -0.17 -3.34
CA LEU A 165 11.64 1.05 -2.79
C LEU A 165 12.93 0.72 -2.04
N GLY A 166 13.86 1.68 -1.97
CA GLY A 166 15.15 1.48 -1.29
C GLY A 166 16.21 0.71 -2.09
N VAL A 167 15.99 0.50 -3.39
CA VAL A 167 16.98 -0.08 -4.31
C VAL A 167 17.63 1.00 -5.18
N LYS A 168 18.84 0.74 -5.68
CA LYS A 168 19.65 1.73 -6.43
C LYS A 168 19.10 2.09 -7.82
N LYS A 169 18.17 1.33 -8.36
CA LYS A 169 17.53 1.57 -9.66
C LYS A 169 16.03 1.30 -9.57
N PRO A 170 15.21 1.93 -10.41
CA PRO A 170 13.78 1.64 -10.47
C PRO A 170 13.51 0.17 -10.79
N VAL A 171 12.80 -0.51 -9.89
CA VAL A 171 12.36 -1.90 -10.07
C VAL A 171 10.89 -1.99 -9.75
N VAL A 172 10.10 -2.49 -10.69
CA VAL A 172 8.67 -2.72 -10.53
C VAL A 172 8.37 -4.19 -10.80
N LYS A 173 7.74 -4.85 -9.84
CA LYS A 173 7.32 -6.25 -9.95
C LYS A 173 5.92 -6.30 -10.51
N ALA A 174 5.77 -6.77 -11.75
CA ALA A 174 4.46 -7.10 -12.30
C ALA A 174 3.81 -8.27 -11.55
N HIS A 175 2.48 -8.31 -11.51
CA HIS A 175 1.75 -9.43 -10.91
C HIS A 175 1.91 -10.69 -11.78
N GLY A 176 1.98 -11.89 -11.15
CA GLY A 176 2.15 -13.16 -11.89
C GLY A 176 1.03 -13.48 -12.88
N SER A 177 -0.15 -12.87 -12.74
CA SER A 177 -1.29 -12.97 -13.66
C SER A 177 -1.46 -11.74 -14.56
N SER A 178 -0.37 -11.01 -14.83
CA SER A 178 -0.40 -9.82 -15.68
C SER A 178 -0.78 -10.18 -17.11
N ASP A 179 -1.75 -9.49 -17.66
CA ASP A 179 -2.04 -9.40 -19.06
C ASP A 179 -1.29 -8.21 -19.70
N ALA A 180 -1.38 -8.07 -21.02
CA ALA A 180 -0.69 -7.00 -21.76
C ALA A 180 -1.04 -5.60 -21.22
N LYS A 181 -2.31 -5.37 -20.85
CA LYS A 181 -2.78 -4.09 -20.31
C LYS A 181 -2.15 -3.79 -18.94
N LEU A 182 -2.11 -4.77 -18.05
CA LEU A 182 -1.46 -4.61 -16.74
C LEU A 182 0.04 -4.39 -16.87
N PHE A 183 0.67 -5.07 -17.82
CA PHE A 183 2.10 -4.88 -18.12
C PHE A 183 2.37 -3.45 -18.63
N GLU A 184 1.52 -2.90 -19.51
CA GLU A 184 1.60 -1.51 -19.94
C GLU A 184 1.53 -0.53 -18.75
N PHE A 185 0.60 -0.74 -17.82
CA PHE A 185 0.52 0.07 -16.59
C PHE A 185 1.80 -0.04 -15.74
N THR A 186 2.37 -1.25 -15.64
CA THR A 186 3.62 -1.48 -14.90
C THR A 186 4.79 -0.71 -15.53
N VAL A 187 4.87 -0.68 -16.86
CA VAL A 187 5.89 0.10 -17.59
C VAL A 187 5.70 1.61 -17.36
N LYS A 188 4.47 2.11 -17.48
CA LYS A 188 4.16 3.53 -17.20
C LYS A 188 4.49 3.91 -15.74
N GLN A 189 4.26 3.02 -14.81
CA GLN A 189 4.63 3.23 -13.41
C GLN A 189 6.14 3.30 -13.22
N ALA A 190 6.91 2.44 -13.92
CA ALA A 190 8.36 2.50 -13.91
C ALA A 190 8.88 3.81 -14.55
N GLU A 191 8.28 4.27 -15.64
CA GLU A 191 8.60 5.55 -16.27
C GLU A 191 8.34 6.72 -15.32
N GLN A 192 7.19 6.76 -14.64
CA GLN A 192 6.90 7.78 -13.64
C GLN A 192 7.90 7.77 -12.49
N PHE A 193 8.31 6.58 -12.05
CA PHE A 193 9.29 6.41 -10.99
C PHE A 193 10.66 6.99 -11.36
N VAL A 194 11.07 6.84 -12.62
CA VAL A 194 12.29 7.47 -13.20
C VAL A 194 12.11 8.99 -13.29
N ASN A 195 11.02 9.44 -13.92
CA ASN A 195 10.78 10.88 -14.19
C ASN A 195 10.67 11.69 -12.90
N ASN A 196 10.11 11.13 -11.84
CA ASN A 196 9.99 11.77 -10.53
C ASN A 196 11.30 11.74 -9.73
N LYS A 197 12.35 11.10 -10.24
CA LYS A 197 13.66 10.91 -9.55
C LYS A 197 13.50 10.35 -8.13
N THR A 198 12.55 9.40 -7.97
CA THR A 198 12.20 8.88 -6.64
C THR A 198 13.36 8.14 -6.00
N VAL A 199 14.22 7.44 -6.79
CA VAL A 199 15.41 6.75 -6.26
C VAL A 199 16.40 7.77 -5.70
N GLU A 200 16.69 8.84 -6.42
CA GLU A 200 17.61 9.90 -6.00
C GLU A 200 17.12 10.59 -4.72
N LYS A 201 15.84 10.89 -4.65
CA LYS A 201 15.23 11.50 -3.46
C LYS A 201 15.31 10.58 -2.24
N LEU A 202 14.95 9.31 -2.40
CA LEU A 202 15.11 8.30 -1.35
C LEU A 202 16.57 8.21 -0.90
N THR A 203 17.51 8.12 -1.83
CA THR A 203 18.95 8.05 -1.53
C THR A 203 19.39 9.25 -0.71
N THR A 204 19.03 10.47 -1.14
CA THR A 204 19.40 11.72 -0.45
C THR A 204 18.86 11.76 0.98
N GLU A 205 17.61 11.37 1.20
CA GLU A 205 17.02 11.38 2.54
C GLU A 205 17.65 10.33 3.46
N PHE A 206 17.92 9.12 2.95
CA PHE A 206 18.59 8.10 3.75
C PHE A 206 20.07 8.40 4.03
N GLU A 207 20.78 9.09 3.15
CA GLU A 207 22.14 9.57 3.39
C GLU A 207 22.19 10.64 4.49
N LYS A 208 21.21 11.54 4.55
CA LYS A 208 21.09 12.53 5.64
C LYS A 208 20.96 11.82 6.99
N MET A 209 20.03 10.87 7.11
CA MET A 209 19.85 10.08 8.34
C MET A 209 21.11 9.31 8.75
N SER A 210 21.85 8.80 7.77
CA SER A 210 23.10 8.06 8.04
C SER A 210 24.20 8.96 8.59
N LYS A 211 24.31 10.19 8.08
CA LYS A 211 25.28 11.18 8.55
C LYS A 211 24.98 11.69 9.95
N GLU A 212 23.72 11.90 10.27
CA GLU A 212 23.28 12.33 11.60
C GLU A 212 23.55 11.27 12.68
N LYS A 213 23.44 9.97 12.33
CA LYS A 213 23.81 8.86 13.22
C LYS A 213 25.32 8.74 13.48
N ILE A 214 26.16 9.23 12.57
CA ILE A 214 27.65 9.19 12.73
C ILE A 214 28.13 10.40 13.53
N ALA A 215 27.31 11.45 13.63
CA ALA A 215 27.64 12.68 14.37
C ALA A 215 27.19 12.67 15.84
N GLN A 216 26.52 11.61 16.30
CA GLN A 216 26.14 11.33 17.69
C GLN A 216 26.98 10.16 18.26
#